data_56bfd029852dfcbae8672f609e43387b
#
_entry.id   56bfd029852dfcbae8672f609e43387b
#
_cell.length_a   1.000
_cell.length_b   1.000
_cell.length_c   1.000
_cell.angle_alpha   90.00
_cell.angle_beta   90.00
_cell.angle_gamma   90.00
#
_symmetry.space_group_name_H-M   'P 1'
#
loop_
_entity.id
_entity.type
_entity.pdbx_description
1 polymer ?
#
loop_
_entity_poly.entity_id
_entity_poly.type
_entity_poly.pdbx_seq_one_letter_code
_entity_poly.pdbx_strand_id
1 'polypeptide(L)'
;KCVAEIHKMTAAGADIVRVAVPEKKDTEALPEILAQTTVPIVADVHFHFKRALEAVEAGVHKIRLNPGNISDRDQVREVIAACKNGANGPGGRIPIRIGVNEGSIIERKDKQKRAKELGAFFSDHKHGYMLAIMIAKLEEYLEIFYADDFEDVAISAKSMDATLVIDAYTEISKRFDHPLHL
;
A
#
# COMPACT_ATOMS: atom_id res chain seq x y z
N LYS A 1 6.41 14.88 -19.60
CA LYS A 1 4.97 15.02 -19.31
C LYS A 1 4.70 14.77 -17.82
N CYS A 2 5.15 13.68 -17.22
CA CYS A 2 4.95 13.35 -15.79
C CYS A 2 5.46 14.49 -14.86
N VAL A 3 6.70 14.93 -15.03
CA VAL A 3 7.31 16.03 -14.26
C VAL A 3 6.47 17.33 -14.33
N ALA A 4 5.95 17.69 -15.51
CA ALA A 4 5.11 18.87 -15.65
C ALA A 4 3.79 18.77 -14.86
N GLU A 5 3.21 17.57 -14.78
CA GLU A 5 2.02 17.36 -13.95
C GLU A 5 2.35 17.41 -12.45
N ILE A 6 3.49 16.84 -12.04
CA ILE A 6 3.97 16.93 -10.65
C ILE A 6 4.16 18.41 -10.26
N HIS A 7 4.81 19.22 -11.12
CA HIS A 7 4.98 20.65 -10.85
C HIS A 7 3.65 21.40 -10.71
N LYS A 8 2.63 21.06 -11.52
CA LYS A 8 1.28 21.66 -11.37
C LYS A 8 0.65 21.28 -10.03
N MET A 9 0.75 20.00 -9.64
CA MET A 9 0.22 19.53 -8.36
C MET A 9 0.93 20.23 -7.19
N THR A 10 2.26 20.34 -7.25
CA THR A 10 3.07 21.03 -6.24
C THR A 10 2.69 22.51 -6.16
N ALA A 11 2.54 23.18 -7.29
CA ALA A 11 2.12 24.59 -7.32
C ALA A 11 0.70 24.79 -6.79
N ALA A 12 -0.16 23.78 -6.87
CA ALA A 12 -1.49 23.74 -6.28
C ALA A 12 -1.51 23.34 -4.79
N GLY A 13 -0.36 23.13 -4.16
CA GLY A 13 -0.21 22.83 -2.74
C GLY A 13 -0.13 21.34 -2.38
N ALA A 14 0.21 20.46 -3.32
CA ALA A 14 0.45 19.06 -2.98
C ALA A 14 1.76 18.88 -2.20
N ASP A 15 1.69 18.29 -1.01
CA ASP A 15 2.84 17.98 -0.16
C ASP A 15 3.55 16.67 -0.57
N ILE A 16 2.86 15.80 -1.30
CA ILE A 16 3.37 14.49 -1.74
C ILE A 16 2.67 14.10 -3.04
N VAL A 17 3.39 13.49 -3.96
CA VAL A 17 2.81 13.05 -5.23
C VAL A 17 3.03 11.56 -5.44
N ARG A 18 1.99 10.87 -5.91
CA ARG A 18 2.04 9.45 -6.23
C ARG A 18 2.15 9.24 -7.75
N VAL A 19 3.14 8.43 -8.15
CA VAL A 19 3.39 8.05 -9.54
C VAL A 19 3.17 6.55 -9.72
N ALA A 20 2.33 6.17 -10.67
CA ALA A 20 2.13 4.75 -11.00
C ALA A 20 3.33 4.19 -11.75
N VAL A 21 3.77 2.99 -11.37
CA VAL A 21 4.89 2.28 -11.98
C VAL A 21 4.50 0.85 -12.38
N PRO A 22 3.57 0.69 -13.35
CA PRO A 22 3.10 -0.63 -13.76
C PRO A 22 4.15 -1.42 -14.54
N GLU A 23 5.03 -0.77 -15.28
CA GLU A 23 6.01 -1.40 -16.16
C GLU A 23 7.45 -0.95 -15.84
N LYS A 24 8.42 -1.71 -16.37
CA LYS A 24 9.86 -1.42 -16.17
C LYS A 24 10.27 -0.04 -16.66
N LYS A 25 9.76 0.38 -17.82
CA LYS A 25 10.03 1.74 -18.35
C LYS A 25 9.63 2.86 -17.41
N ASP A 26 8.60 2.62 -16.56
CA ASP A 26 8.12 3.62 -15.60
C ASP A 26 9.08 3.74 -14.43
N THR A 27 9.65 2.63 -13.95
CA THR A 27 10.68 2.64 -12.91
C THR A 27 12.01 3.19 -13.44
N GLU A 28 12.38 2.94 -14.69
CA GLU A 28 13.55 3.52 -15.36
C GLU A 28 13.47 5.06 -15.48
N ALA A 29 12.26 5.62 -15.51
CA ALA A 29 12.06 7.07 -15.56
C ALA A 29 12.11 7.74 -14.16
N LEU A 30 12.06 6.98 -13.06
CA LEU A 30 12.02 7.55 -11.71
C LEU A 30 13.23 8.42 -11.36
N PRO A 31 14.49 8.05 -11.67
CA PRO A 31 15.64 8.90 -11.35
C PRO A 31 15.54 10.29 -11.98
N GLU A 32 15.08 10.37 -13.23
CA GLU A 32 14.88 11.66 -13.93
C GLU A 32 13.74 12.46 -13.29
N ILE A 33 12.64 11.80 -12.90
CA ILE A 33 11.52 12.45 -12.21
C ILE A 33 11.98 13.01 -10.86
N LEU A 34 12.68 12.20 -10.08
CA LEU A 34 13.16 12.59 -8.74
C LEU A 34 14.15 13.77 -8.82
N ALA A 35 15.04 13.79 -9.81
CA ALA A 35 16.00 14.88 -10.00
C ALA A 35 15.34 16.22 -10.36
N GLN A 36 14.13 16.21 -10.91
CA GLN A 36 13.40 17.39 -11.35
C GLN A 36 12.23 17.80 -10.44
N THR A 37 12.02 17.10 -9.31
CA THR A 37 10.90 17.37 -8.40
C THR A 37 11.40 17.64 -7.00
N THR A 38 10.68 18.47 -6.25
CA THR A 38 11.03 18.86 -4.87
C THR A 38 10.13 18.23 -3.82
N VAL A 39 9.00 17.65 -4.24
CA VAL A 39 8.05 16.97 -3.35
C VAL A 39 8.37 15.48 -3.23
N PRO A 40 8.12 14.86 -2.09
CA PRO A 40 8.25 13.41 -1.95
C PRO A 40 7.43 12.64 -2.99
N ILE A 41 8.04 11.65 -3.60
CA ILE A 41 7.41 10.80 -4.61
C ILE A 41 7.09 9.42 -4.01
N VAL A 42 5.84 9.00 -4.18
CA VAL A 42 5.36 7.64 -3.84
C VAL A 42 5.26 6.80 -5.11
N ALA A 43 5.97 5.68 -5.17
CA ALA A 43 5.79 4.72 -6.25
C ALA A 43 4.59 3.82 -5.98
N ASP A 44 3.60 3.86 -6.87
CA ASP A 44 2.41 3.01 -6.82
C ASP A 44 2.64 1.74 -7.63
N VAL A 45 3.03 0.67 -6.94
CA VAL A 45 3.34 -0.63 -7.54
C VAL A 45 2.07 -1.46 -7.69
N HIS A 46 1.80 -1.93 -8.92
CA HIS A 46 0.55 -2.62 -9.22
C HIS A 46 0.66 -4.14 -9.18
N PHE A 47 1.43 -4.76 -10.08
CA PHE A 47 1.37 -6.21 -10.30
C PHE A 47 2.68 -6.95 -10.05
N HIS A 48 3.82 -6.29 -10.19
CA HIS A 48 5.12 -6.94 -10.13
C HIS A 48 5.97 -6.36 -9.00
N PHE A 49 6.28 -7.17 -8.01
CA PHE A 49 7.11 -6.78 -6.86
C PHE A 49 8.49 -6.22 -7.28
N LYS A 50 9.04 -6.66 -8.42
CA LYS A 50 10.29 -6.12 -8.96
C LYS A 50 10.23 -4.62 -9.25
N ARG A 51 9.04 -4.09 -9.56
CA ARG A 51 8.86 -2.64 -9.71
C ARG A 51 9.05 -1.91 -8.39
N ALA A 52 8.72 -2.56 -7.26
CA ALA A 52 9.00 -1.99 -5.94
C ALA A 52 10.51 -1.93 -5.67
N LEU A 53 11.24 -3.00 -5.96
CA LEU A 53 12.70 -3.05 -5.78
C LEU A 53 13.40 -1.98 -6.62
N GLU A 54 13.04 -1.88 -7.90
CA GLU A 54 13.57 -0.85 -8.81
C GLU A 54 13.23 0.57 -8.36
N ALA A 55 12.02 0.80 -7.82
CA ALA A 55 11.62 2.09 -7.29
C ALA A 55 12.41 2.46 -6.03
N VAL A 56 12.68 1.49 -5.15
CA VAL A 56 13.56 1.67 -3.98
C VAL A 56 14.98 2.04 -4.42
N GLU A 57 15.53 1.33 -5.40
CA GLU A 57 16.85 1.59 -5.97
C GLU A 57 16.92 2.99 -6.63
N ALA A 58 15.86 3.40 -7.31
CA ALA A 58 15.74 4.74 -7.88
C ALA A 58 15.68 5.85 -6.83
N GLY A 59 15.39 5.53 -5.57
CA GLY A 59 15.39 6.48 -4.46
C GLY A 59 14.06 7.17 -4.20
N VAL A 60 12.92 6.50 -4.45
CA VAL A 60 11.60 7.04 -4.07
C VAL A 60 11.46 7.19 -2.55
N HIS A 61 10.53 8.02 -2.12
CA HIS A 61 10.34 8.35 -0.71
C HIS A 61 9.32 7.43 0.01
N LYS A 62 8.50 6.70 -0.75
CA LYS A 62 7.51 5.75 -0.23
C LYS A 62 7.10 4.76 -1.33
N ILE A 63 6.79 3.53 -0.94
CA ILE A 63 6.18 2.52 -1.81
C ILE A 63 4.71 2.33 -1.44
N ARG A 64 3.85 2.15 -2.42
CA ARG A 64 2.49 1.64 -2.22
C ARG A 64 2.39 0.23 -2.76
N LEU A 65 1.96 -0.71 -1.90
CA LEU A 65 1.65 -2.10 -2.25
C LEU A 65 0.16 -2.37 -2.14
N ASN A 66 -0.34 -3.24 -3.02
CA ASN A 66 -1.70 -3.75 -2.95
C ASN A 66 -1.66 -5.25 -2.62
N PRO A 67 -2.14 -5.67 -1.43
CA PRO A 67 -2.17 -7.07 -1.01
C PRO A 67 -2.97 -7.98 -1.94
N GLY A 68 -3.93 -7.44 -2.70
CA GLY A 68 -4.67 -8.17 -3.71
C GLY A 68 -3.84 -8.55 -4.94
N ASN A 69 -2.80 -7.79 -5.26
CA ASN A 69 -1.97 -7.97 -6.44
C ASN A 69 -0.62 -8.64 -6.13
N ILE A 70 0.02 -8.24 -5.03
CA ILE A 70 1.30 -8.80 -4.58
C ILE A 70 1.04 -9.49 -3.25
N SER A 71 0.80 -10.79 -3.28
CA SER A 71 0.40 -11.61 -2.13
C SER A 71 1.39 -12.71 -1.77
N ASP A 72 2.41 -12.93 -2.58
CA ASP A 72 3.46 -13.90 -2.29
C ASP A 72 4.35 -13.37 -1.15
N ARG A 73 4.48 -14.21 -0.09
CA ARG A 73 5.17 -13.82 1.14
C ARG A 73 6.65 -13.51 0.90
N ASP A 74 7.32 -14.30 0.09
CA ASP A 74 8.76 -14.13 -0.14
C ASP A 74 9.02 -12.86 -0.95
N GLN A 75 8.19 -12.58 -1.96
CA GLN A 75 8.28 -11.33 -2.73
C GLN A 75 8.02 -10.10 -1.86
N VAL A 76 7.06 -10.17 -0.93
CA VAL A 76 6.79 -9.07 0.01
C VAL A 76 7.99 -8.86 0.94
N ARG A 77 8.61 -9.95 1.44
CA ARG A 77 9.81 -9.87 2.29
C ARG A 77 11.01 -9.26 1.56
N GLU A 78 11.20 -9.59 0.27
CA GLU A 78 12.22 -8.93 -0.55
C GLU A 78 12.03 -7.41 -0.62
N VAL A 79 10.78 -6.96 -0.81
CA VAL A 79 10.45 -5.52 -0.83
C VAL A 79 10.70 -4.89 0.55
N ILE A 80 10.28 -5.55 1.63
CA ILE A 80 10.53 -5.08 3.00
C ILE A 80 12.03 -4.94 3.25
N ALA A 81 12.82 -5.94 2.89
CA ALA A 81 14.27 -5.92 3.04
C ALA A 81 14.93 -4.76 2.27
N ALA A 82 14.48 -4.52 1.04
CA ALA A 82 14.94 -3.38 0.24
C ALA A 82 14.55 -2.03 0.90
N CYS A 83 13.32 -1.90 1.39
CA CYS A 83 12.84 -0.68 2.05
C CYS A 83 13.55 -0.40 3.39
N LYS A 84 13.96 -1.42 4.13
CA LYS A 84 14.77 -1.27 5.36
C LYS A 84 16.12 -0.61 5.11
N ASN A 85 16.67 -0.82 3.92
CA ASN A 85 17.99 -0.32 3.53
C ASN A 85 17.90 0.87 2.55
N GLY A 86 16.72 1.43 2.38
CA GLY A 86 16.48 2.54 1.47
C GLY A 86 16.96 3.88 2.02
N ALA A 87 17.65 4.66 1.18
CA ALA A 87 18.35 5.87 1.63
C ALA A 87 17.45 7.09 1.87
N ASN A 88 16.30 7.18 1.23
CA ASN A 88 15.54 8.44 1.12
C ASN A 88 14.32 8.55 2.05
N GLY A 89 14.07 7.56 2.88
CA GLY A 89 13.01 7.61 3.89
C GLY A 89 13.49 8.14 5.24
N PRO A 90 12.58 8.48 6.16
CA PRO A 90 12.90 8.85 7.52
C PRO A 90 13.75 7.77 8.22
N GLY A 91 14.86 8.15 8.81
CA GLY A 91 15.77 7.22 9.49
C GLY A 91 16.49 6.23 8.57
N GLY A 92 16.57 6.51 7.25
CA GLY A 92 17.21 5.60 6.27
C GLY A 92 16.33 4.43 5.86
N ARG A 93 15.01 4.52 6.05
CA ARG A 93 14.03 3.51 5.63
C ARG A 93 13.01 4.12 4.69
N ILE A 94 12.49 3.34 3.76
CA ILE A 94 11.41 3.77 2.88
C ILE A 94 10.09 3.21 3.42
N PRO A 95 9.16 4.06 3.89
CA PRO A 95 7.89 3.59 4.41
C PRO A 95 7.02 2.96 3.32
N ILE A 96 6.17 2.00 3.73
CA ILE A 96 5.28 1.29 2.81
C ILE A 96 3.83 1.62 3.16
N ARG A 97 3.04 2.02 2.16
CA ARG A 97 1.59 2.08 2.29
C ARG A 97 0.96 0.79 1.80
N ILE A 98 0.28 0.09 2.69
CA ILE A 98 -0.56 -1.06 2.37
C ILE A 98 -1.93 -0.55 1.98
N GLY A 99 -2.32 -0.74 0.72
CA GLY A 99 -3.60 -0.27 0.20
C GLY A 99 -4.49 -1.44 -0.23
N VAL A 100 -5.44 -1.84 0.61
CA VAL A 100 -6.47 -2.81 0.23
C VAL A 100 -7.54 -2.15 -0.63
N ASN A 101 -7.90 -2.80 -1.72
CA ASN A 101 -8.91 -2.32 -2.64
C ASN A 101 -9.94 -3.44 -2.87
N GLU A 102 -11.21 -3.16 -2.59
CA GLU A 102 -12.32 -4.09 -2.81
C GLU A 102 -12.24 -4.79 -4.17
N GLY A 103 -12.02 -4.04 -5.26
CA GLY A 103 -11.97 -4.56 -6.61
C GLY A 103 -10.77 -5.46 -6.95
N SER A 104 -9.77 -5.55 -6.09
CA SER A 104 -8.57 -6.40 -6.28
C SER A 104 -8.44 -7.52 -5.25
N ILE A 105 -9.28 -7.52 -4.21
CA ILE A 105 -9.27 -8.58 -3.20
C ILE A 105 -10.01 -9.78 -3.78
N ILE A 106 -9.25 -10.85 -4.03
CA ILE A 106 -9.79 -12.13 -4.44
C ILE A 106 -9.89 -13.02 -3.21
N GLU A 107 -11.08 -13.55 -2.95
CA GLU A 107 -11.27 -14.54 -1.91
C GLU A 107 -10.47 -15.80 -2.24
N ARG A 108 -9.51 -16.14 -1.42
CA ARG A 108 -8.74 -17.38 -1.54
C ARG A 108 -9.40 -18.47 -0.71
N LYS A 109 -9.64 -19.64 -1.32
CA LYS A 109 -10.31 -20.78 -0.67
C LYS A 109 -9.62 -21.22 0.65
N ASP A 110 -8.30 -21.12 0.71
CA ASP A 110 -7.50 -21.46 1.88
C ASP A 110 -7.62 -20.45 3.04
N LYS A 111 -8.13 -19.24 2.79
CA LYS A 111 -8.29 -18.16 3.77
C LYS A 111 -9.75 -17.88 4.17
N GLN A 112 -10.71 -18.61 3.59
CA GLN A 112 -12.15 -18.42 3.86
C GLN A 112 -12.52 -18.58 5.35
N LYS A 113 -11.77 -19.41 6.10
CA LYS A 113 -12.06 -19.63 7.51
C LYS A 113 -11.98 -18.32 8.29
N ARG A 114 -10.89 -17.55 8.16
CA ARG A 114 -10.71 -16.28 8.86
C ARG A 114 -11.72 -15.22 8.43
N ALA A 115 -11.99 -15.13 7.12
CA ALA A 115 -13.00 -14.22 6.61
C ALA A 115 -14.42 -14.58 7.11
N LYS A 116 -14.75 -15.87 7.27
CA LYS A 116 -16.03 -16.32 7.82
C LYS A 116 -16.16 -16.01 9.31
N GLU A 117 -15.08 -16.22 10.08
CA GLU A 117 -15.05 -15.87 11.51
C GLU A 117 -15.29 -14.36 11.71
N LEU A 118 -14.59 -13.53 10.95
CA LEU A 118 -14.77 -12.08 10.96
C LEU A 118 -16.13 -11.67 10.39
N GLY A 119 -16.63 -12.36 9.36
CA GLY A 119 -17.95 -12.10 8.77
C GLY A 119 -19.09 -12.29 9.75
N ALA A 120 -18.99 -13.29 10.63
CA ALA A 120 -19.95 -13.47 11.73
C ALA A 120 -19.89 -12.30 12.73
N PHE A 121 -18.71 -11.78 13.02
CA PHE A 121 -18.52 -10.60 13.86
C PHE A 121 -19.09 -9.32 13.25
N PHE A 122 -19.04 -9.19 11.92
CA PHE A 122 -19.54 -8.02 11.19
C PHE A 122 -20.94 -8.21 10.60
N SER A 123 -21.73 -9.17 11.12
CA SER A 123 -23.05 -9.51 10.59
C SER A 123 -24.03 -8.32 10.55
N ASP A 124 -23.87 -7.35 11.43
CA ASP A 124 -24.73 -6.18 11.53
C ASP A 124 -24.35 -5.05 10.54
N HIS A 125 -23.21 -5.19 9.83
CA HIS A 125 -22.80 -4.24 8.80
C HIS A 125 -23.39 -4.59 7.45
N LYS A 126 -23.82 -3.59 6.69
CA LYS A 126 -24.37 -3.77 5.33
C LYS A 126 -23.47 -4.61 4.42
N HIS A 127 -22.15 -4.42 4.53
CA HIS A 127 -21.13 -5.11 3.75
C HIS A 127 -20.21 -5.98 4.60
N GLY A 128 -20.75 -6.56 5.68
CA GLY A 128 -19.97 -7.25 6.71
C GLY A 128 -19.01 -8.33 6.19
N TYR A 129 -19.42 -9.08 5.17
CA TYR A 129 -18.55 -10.09 4.57
C TYR A 129 -17.37 -9.48 3.79
N MET A 130 -17.59 -8.41 3.02
CA MET A 130 -16.50 -7.72 2.31
C MET A 130 -15.56 -7.03 3.31
N LEU A 131 -16.12 -6.40 4.34
CA LEU A 131 -15.35 -5.84 5.44
C LEU A 131 -14.45 -6.90 6.10
N ALA A 132 -15.01 -8.11 6.37
CA ALA A 132 -14.27 -9.23 6.91
C ALA A 132 -13.09 -9.66 6.02
N ILE A 133 -13.29 -9.73 4.70
CA ILE A 133 -12.22 -10.06 3.75
C ILE A 133 -11.14 -8.99 3.76
N MET A 134 -11.50 -7.71 3.78
CA MET A 134 -10.55 -6.59 3.81
C MET A 134 -9.69 -6.64 5.08
N ILE A 135 -10.31 -6.84 6.24
CA ILE A 135 -9.60 -6.94 7.53
C ILE A 135 -8.71 -8.18 7.58
N ALA A 136 -9.23 -9.36 7.18
CA ALA A 136 -8.43 -10.59 7.13
C ALA A 136 -7.20 -10.45 6.23
N LYS A 137 -7.34 -9.74 5.12
CA LYS A 137 -6.23 -9.50 4.18
C LYS A 137 -5.19 -8.54 4.76
N LEU A 138 -5.62 -7.53 5.49
CA LEU A 138 -4.70 -6.64 6.21
C LEU A 138 -3.97 -7.38 7.34
N GLU A 139 -4.67 -8.18 8.14
CA GLU A 139 -4.06 -9.00 9.19
C GLU A 139 -2.97 -9.90 8.59
N GLU A 140 -3.30 -10.68 7.55
CA GLU A 140 -2.35 -11.57 6.87
C GLU A 140 -1.11 -10.82 6.33
N TYR A 141 -1.33 -9.64 5.78
CA TYR A 141 -0.26 -8.87 5.16
C TYR A 141 0.64 -8.23 6.24
N LEU A 142 0.05 -7.65 7.27
CA LEU A 142 0.79 -7.07 8.41
C LEU A 142 1.61 -8.09 9.19
N GLU A 143 1.13 -9.35 9.30
CA GLU A 143 1.93 -10.43 9.89
C GLU A 143 3.31 -10.60 9.22
N ILE A 144 3.39 -10.39 7.90
CA ILE A 144 4.66 -10.48 7.17
C ILE A 144 5.58 -9.33 7.60
N PHE A 145 5.03 -8.12 7.73
CA PHE A 145 5.76 -6.92 8.11
C PHE A 145 6.29 -7.03 9.55
N TYR A 146 5.46 -7.47 10.47
CA TYR A 146 5.85 -7.65 11.89
C TYR A 146 6.89 -8.76 12.05
N ALA A 147 6.77 -9.85 11.29
CA ALA A 147 7.76 -10.93 11.31
C ALA A 147 9.16 -10.49 10.85
N ASP A 148 9.22 -9.43 10.05
CA ASP A 148 10.45 -8.82 9.57
C ASP A 148 10.79 -7.50 10.31
N ASP A 149 10.22 -7.21 11.49
CA ASP A 149 10.45 -6.00 12.29
C ASP A 149 10.33 -4.71 11.46
N PHE A 150 9.26 -4.58 10.68
CA PHE A 150 9.01 -3.42 9.83
C PHE A 150 7.69 -2.75 10.21
N GLU A 151 7.77 -1.61 10.88
CA GLU A 151 6.60 -0.86 11.38
C GLU A 151 6.36 0.47 10.63
N ASP A 152 7.24 0.84 9.69
CA ASP A 152 7.08 2.06 8.88
C ASP A 152 5.97 1.90 7.82
N VAL A 153 4.75 1.67 8.31
CA VAL A 153 3.57 1.32 7.52
C VAL A 153 2.48 2.37 7.66
N ALA A 154 1.81 2.69 6.55
CA ALA A 154 0.52 3.37 6.55
C ALA A 154 -0.53 2.47 5.89
N ILE A 155 -1.78 2.54 6.34
CA ILE A 155 -2.86 1.70 5.82
C ILE A 155 -3.87 2.55 5.06
N SER A 156 -4.37 2.02 3.94
CA SER A 156 -5.50 2.60 3.23
C SER A 156 -6.47 1.51 2.76
N ALA A 157 -7.76 1.83 2.80
CA ALA A 157 -8.84 0.99 2.31
C ALA A 157 -9.63 1.74 1.23
N LYS A 158 -10.01 1.04 0.15
CA LYS A 158 -10.73 1.63 -0.97
C LYS A 158 -11.90 0.77 -1.41
N SER A 159 -13.05 1.41 -1.57
CA SER A 159 -14.26 0.83 -2.17
C SER A 159 -15.00 1.91 -2.96
N MET A 160 -15.92 1.48 -3.82
CA MET A 160 -16.89 2.37 -4.47
C MET A 160 -18.07 2.68 -3.55
N ASP A 161 -18.30 1.89 -2.50
CA ASP A 161 -19.34 2.14 -1.49
C ASP A 161 -18.76 2.91 -0.29
N ALA A 162 -19.24 4.12 -0.08
CA ALA A 162 -18.79 4.99 1.01
C ALA A 162 -19.04 4.37 2.41
N THR A 163 -20.12 3.60 2.57
CA THR A 163 -20.43 2.95 3.84
C THR A 163 -19.38 1.91 4.18
N LEU A 164 -18.98 1.08 3.20
CA LEU A 164 -17.92 0.10 3.38
C LEU A 164 -16.57 0.78 3.71
N VAL A 165 -16.28 1.92 3.10
CA VAL A 165 -15.06 2.69 3.39
C VAL A 165 -15.08 3.18 4.84
N ILE A 166 -16.19 3.76 5.30
CA ILE A 166 -16.34 4.23 6.69
C ILE A 166 -16.17 3.07 7.67
N ASP A 167 -16.87 1.95 7.44
CA ASP A 167 -16.78 0.76 8.28
C ASP A 167 -15.36 0.21 8.30
N ALA A 168 -14.71 0.13 7.13
CA ALA A 168 -13.33 -0.36 7.02
C ALA A 168 -12.35 0.51 7.84
N TYR A 169 -12.39 1.82 7.70
CA TYR A 169 -11.50 2.70 8.47
C TYR A 169 -11.83 2.70 9.96
N THR A 170 -13.10 2.59 10.33
CA THR A 170 -13.53 2.45 11.73
C THR A 170 -12.94 1.17 12.35
N GLU A 171 -13.00 0.05 11.65
CA GLU A 171 -12.47 -1.21 12.15
C GLU A 171 -10.94 -1.28 12.10
N ILE A 172 -10.31 -0.71 11.08
CA ILE A 172 -8.85 -0.61 10.98
C ILE A 172 -8.29 0.20 12.13
N SER A 173 -8.89 1.36 12.45
CA SER A 173 -8.44 2.23 13.54
C SER A 173 -8.54 1.62 14.93
N LYS A 174 -9.46 0.65 15.13
CA LYS A 174 -9.60 -0.09 16.39
C LYS A 174 -8.58 -1.23 16.55
N ARG A 175 -8.09 -1.78 15.43
CA ARG A 175 -7.28 -3.00 15.39
C ARG A 175 -5.79 -2.77 15.20
N PHE A 176 -5.43 -1.70 14.50
CA PHE A 176 -4.05 -1.45 14.09
C PHE A 176 -3.63 -0.04 14.48
N ASP A 177 -2.47 0.05 15.12
CA ASP A 177 -1.86 1.33 15.52
C ASP A 177 -0.90 1.83 14.43
N HIS A 178 -1.46 2.07 13.24
CA HIS A 178 -0.73 2.60 12.08
C HIS A 178 -1.42 3.85 11.53
N PRO A 179 -0.67 4.80 10.97
CA PRO A 179 -1.24 5.94 10.27
C PRO A 179 -2.21 5.51 9.16
N LEU A 180 -3.35 6.18 9.09
CA LEU A 180 -4.37 5.95 8.08
C LEU A 180 -4.23 6.96 6.95
N HIS A 181 -4.35 6.49 5.72
CA HIS A 181 -4.38 7.32 4.52
C HIS A 181 -5.79 7.26 3.93
N LEU A 182 -6.55 8.33 4.09
CA LEU A 182 -7.91 8.51 3.58
C LEU A 182 -7.90 8.98 2.12
#